data_d54ce690866538a1b8d18cce09f6f4e4
#
_entry.id   d54ce690866538a1b8d18cce09f6f4e4
#
_cell.length_a   1.000
_cell.length_b   1.000
_cell.length_c   1.000
_cell.angle_alpha   90.00
_cell.angle_beta   90.00
_cell.angle_gamma   90.00
#
_symmetry.space_group_name_H-M   'P 1'
#
loop_
_entity.id
_entity.type
_entity.pdbx_description
1 polymer ?
#
loop_
_entity_poly.entity_id
_entity_poly.type
_entity_poly.pdbx_seq_one_letter_code
_entity_poly.pdbx_strand_id
1 'polypeptide(L)'
;DDYARIPIKFARKYFAESGGNPDELKLFINDYNLESDWDQNKKLKSLIHWIERWESDGETKVDGIGTQMHVSYYMNPATQASKENAIINMFTLLASTGKLIKITELDMGIVDAAGETILTENLTDEMQQNMSDFYQFIIEKYFEIIPVAQQYGITHWSPTDSPSENSFWRKGQPIGLWDLNYNRKPVYVGFLEGLRNGTASK
;
A
#
# COMPACT_ATOMS: atom_id res chain seq x y z
N ASP A 1 14.86 17.56 -11.60
CA ASP A 1 14.62 17.92 -10.19
C ASP A 1 13.42 18.85 -10.02
N ASP A 2 13.18 19.78 -10.94
CA ASP A 2 12.09 20.77 -10.88
C ASP A 2 10.69 20.13 -10.85
N TYR A 3 10.55 18.96 -11.43
CA TYR A 3 9.30 18.17 -11.40
C TYR A 3 8.78 17.93 -9.97
N ALA A 4 9.65 17.71 -8.99
CA ALA A 4 9.28 17.54 -7.60
C ALA A 4 9.45 18.83 -6.78
N ARG A 5 10.53 19.54 -6.96
CA ARG A 5 10.89 20.73 -6.18
C ARG A 5 9.87 21.86 -6.31
N ILE A 6 9.45 22.16 -7.54
CA ILE A 6 8.50 23.26 -7.80
C ILE A 6 7.13 23.01 -7.14
N PRO A 7 6.45 21.86 -7.33
CA PRO A 7 5.19 21.60 -6.66
C PRO A 7 5.29 21.63 -5.12
N ILE A 8 6.36 21.07 -4.54
CA ILE A 8 6.58 21.07 -3.09
C ILE A 8 6.71 22.51 -2.57
N LYS A 9 7.52 23.34 -3.22
CA LYS A 9 7.70 24.75 -2.88
C LYS A 9 6.38 25.53 -2.92
N PHE A 10 5.62 25.39 -3.99
CA PHE A 10 4.35 26.09 -4.14
C PHE A 10 3.28 25.57 -3.18
N ALA A 11 3.22 24.27 -2.92
CA ALA A 11 2.27 23.72 -1.93
C ALA A 11 2.50 24.36 -0.54
N ARG A 12 3.74 24.40 -0.07
CA ARG A 12 4.06 25.02 1.22
C ARG A 12 3.80 26.53 1.24
N LYS A 13 4.19 27.22 0.17
CA LYS A 13 3.98 28.67 0.03
C LYS A 13 2.50 29.03 0.13
N TYR A 14 1.67 28.45 -0.73
CA TYR A 14 0.25 28.80 -0.76
C TYR A 14 -0.51 28.31 0.45
N PHE A 15 -0.12 27.19 1.07
CA PHE A 15 -0.68 26.76 2.34
C PHE A 15 -0.44 27.80 3.44
N ALA A 16 0.78 28.32 3.54
CA ALA A 16 1.11 29.40 4.48
C ALA A 16 0.37 30.69 4.16
N GLU A 17 0.31 31.12 2.91
CA GLU A 17 -0.42 32.33 2.48
C GLU A 17 -1.92 32.23 2.75
N SER A 18 -2.48 31.01 2.80
CA SER A 18 -3.87 30.74 3.19
C SER A 18 -4.09 30.71 4.70
N GLY A 19 -3.07 30.99 5.51
CA GLY A 19 -3.13 30.98 6.97
C GLY A 19 -2.88 29.62 7.62
N GLY A 20 -2.46 28.62 6.84
CA GLY A 20 -2.05 27.32 7.37
C GLY A 20 -0.65 27.35 7.98
N ASN A 21 -0.39 26.49 8.96
CA ASN A 21 0.96 26.31 9.49
C ASN A 21 1.75 25.35 8.57
N PRO A 22 2.82 25.79 7.87
CA PRO A 22 3.58 24.95 6.94
C PRO A 22 4.12 23.65 7.56
N ASP A 23 4.36 23.60 8.87
CA ASP A 23 4.85 22.42 9.57
C ASP A 23 3.77 21.33 9.73
N GLU A 24 2.50 21.71 9.62
CA GLU A 24 1.36 20.78 9.64
C GLU A 24 1.09 20.15 8.28
N LEU A 25 1.52 20.79 7.20
CA LEU A 25 1.36 20.24 5.85
C LEU A 25 2.32 19.07 5.63
N LYS A 26 1.78 17.89 5.41
CA LYS A 26 2.55 16.66 5.10
C LYS A 26 2.46 16.35 3.61
N LEU A 27 3.59 16.41 2.93
CA LEU A 27 3.71 16.15 1.49
C LEU A 27 4.32 14.78 1.26
N PHE A 28 3.61 13.94 0.51
CA PHE A 28 3.99 12.57 0.21
C PHE A 28 4.33 12.41 -1.27
N ILE A 29 5.34 11.59 -1.55
CA ILE A 29 5.51 10.98 -2.87
C ILE A 29 4.82 9.63 -2.83
N ASN A 30 3.85 9.42 -3.73
CA ASN A 30 3.05 8.20 -3.80
C ASN A 30 3.35 7.43 -5.09
N ASP A 31 3.62 6.12 -4.99
CA ASP A 31 3.90 5.29 -6.14
C ASP A 31 3.39 3.86 -5.95
N TYR A 32 3.29 3.09 -7.05
CA TYR A 32 2.80 1.71 -7.09
C TYR A 32 3.95 0.72 -7.33
N ASN A 33 3.71 -0.57 -7.06
CA ASN A 33 4.68 -1.66 -7.24
C ASN A 33 6.00 -1.46 -6.47
N LEU A 34 5.97 -0.78 -5.34
CA LEU A 34 7.15 -0.63 -4.48
C LEU A 34 7.50 -1.95 -3.77
N GLU A 35 6.53 -2.85 -3.63
CA GLU A 35 6.61 -4.21 -3.08
C GLU A 35 7.07 -5.26 -4.10
N SER A 36 7.58 -4.86 -5.28
CA SER A 36 7.89 -5.77 -6.37
C SER A 36 9.00 -6.77 -6.03
N ASP A 37 8.75 -8.05 -6.28
CA ASP A 37 9.71 -9.14 -6.09
C ASP A 37 10.61 -9.38 -7.31
N TRP A 38 10.09 -9.16 -8.52
CA TRP A 38 10.81 -9.44 -9.79
C TRP A 38 12.04 -8.57 -10.00
N ASP A 39 12.12 -7.43 -9.38
CA ASP A 39 13.23 -6.48 -9.47
C ASP A 39 13.92 -6.22 -8.12
N GLN A 40 13.61 -7.00 -7.10
CA GLN A 40 14.15 -6.88 -5.75
C GLN A 40 13.96 -5.48 -5.14
N ASN A 41 12.76 -4.93 -5.26
CA ASN A 41 12.38 -3.58 -4.83
C ASN A 41 13.23 -2.47 -5.48
N LYS A 42 13.73 -2.67 -6.69
CA LYS A 42 14.58 -1.71 -7.40
C LYS A 42 13.87 -0.36 -7.61
N LYS A 43 12.56 -0.41 -7.91
CA LYS A 43 11.75 0.80 -8.06
C LYS A 43 11.73 1.62 -6.77
N LEU A 44 11.52 0.99 -5.62
CA LEU A 44 11.56 1.66 -4.32
C LEU A 44 12.94 2.26 -4.02
N LYS A 45 14.00 1.49 -4.23
CA LYS A 45 15.39 1.97 -4.05
C LYS A 45 15.69 3.19 -4.91
N SER A 46 15.19 3.19 -6.14
CA SER A 46 15.30 4.35 -7.04
C SER A 46 14.49 5.54 -6.52
N LEU A 47 13.26 5.33 -6.03
CA LEU A 47 12.45 6.40 -5.46
C LEU A 47 13.11 7.05 -4.26
N ILE A 48 13.67 6.26 -3.33
CA ILE A 48 14.40 6.75 -2.17
C ILE A 48 15.58 7.63 -2.62
N HIS A 49 16.38 7.16 -3.58
CA HIS A 49 17.50 7.93 -4.13
C HIS A 49 17.03 9.26 -4.77
N TRP A 50 15.90 9.26 -5.50
CA TRP A 50 15.36 10.49 -6.06
C TRP A 50 14.89 11.47 -4.99
N ILE A 51 14.27 10.99 -3.90
CA ILE A 51 13.87 11.84 -2.78
C ILE A 51 15.10 12.49 -2.13
N GLU A 52 16.14 11.70 -1.84
CA GLU A 52 17.43 12.23 -1.32
C GLU A 52 18.02 13.30 -2.23
N ARG A 53 17.99 13.06 -3.54
CA ARG A 53 18.45 14.03 -4.53
C ARG A 53 17.60 15.30 -4.55
N TRP A 54 16.28 15.20 -4.46
CA TRP A 54 15.43 16.40 -4.43
C TRP A 54 15.67 17.23 -3.17
N GLU A 55 15.89 16.60 -2.05
CA GLU A 55 16.15 17.25 -0.76
C GLU A 55 17.59 17.78 -0.63
N SER A 56 18.50 17.42 -1.54
CA SER A 56 19.89 17.88 -1.49
C SER A 56 20.08 19.38 -1.72
N ASP A 57 19.01 20.11 -2.11
CA ASP A 57 19.02 21.57 -2.19
C ASP A 57 18.91 22.26 -0.82
N GLY A 58 18.58 21.50 0.24
CA GLY A 58 18.38 22.01 1.60
C GLY A 58 17.09 22.79 1.83
N GLU A 59 16.24 22.95 0.80
CA GLU A 59 14.96 23.66 0.85
C GLU A 59 13.77 22.72 0.64
N THR A 60 13.92 21.74 -0.25
CA THR A 60 12.88 20.76 -0.56
C THR A 60 12.75 19.76 0.58
N LYS A 61 11.53 19.52 1.04
CA LYS A 61 11.24 18.52 2.07
C LYS A 61 10.06 17.64 1.65
N VAL A 62 10.30 16.34 1.52
CA VAL A 62 9.30 15.28 1.38
C VAL A 62 9.03 14.69 2.77
N ASP A 63 7.82 14.81 3.28
CA ASP A 63 7.50 14.36 4.63
C ASP A 63 7.26 12.85 4.70
N GLY A 64 6.73 12.25 3.62
CA GLY A 64 6.39 10.86 3.63
C GLY A 64 6.46 10.17 2.27
N ILE A 65 6.42 8.85 2.32
CA ILE A 65 6.34 7.97 1.15
C ILE A 65 5.04 7.19 1.24
N GLY A 66 4.22 7.28 0.19
CA GLY A 66 3.03 6.47 0.00
C GLY A 66 3.34 5.28 -0.89
N THR A 67 2.87 4.10 -0.49
CA THR A 67 2.84 2.91 -1.34
C THR A 67 1.40 2.53 -1.63
N GLN A 68 1.03 2.42 -2.92
CA GLN A 68 -0.36 2.09 -3.29
C GLN A 68 -0.75 0.69 -2.81
N MET A 69 0.12 -0.30 -3.01
CA MET A 69 -0.10 -1.70 -2.62
C MET A 69 -1.33 -2.33 -3.29
N HIS A 70 -1.40 -2.24 -4.60
CA HIS A 70 -2.33 -3.04 -5.40
C HIS A 70 -1.76 -4.46 -5.56
N VAL A 71 -2.02 -5.32 -4.59
CA VAL A 71 -1.42 -6.66 -4.50
C VAL A 71 -2.32 -7.76 -5.06
N SER A 72 -1.80 -8.98 -5.14
CA SER A 72 -2.58 -10.20 -5.36
C SER A 72 -2.05 -11.31 -4.47
N TYR A 73 -2.96 -12.13 -3.95
CA TYR A 73 -2.61 -13.41 -3.35
C TYR A 73 -2.36 -14.43 -4.46
N TYR A 74 -1.32 -15.22 -4.34
CA TYR A 74 -0.97 -16.26 -5.32
C TYR A 74 -1.18 -17.65 -4.71
N MET A 75 -2.01 -18.49 -5.36
CA MET A 75 -2.23 -19.87 -4.93
C MET A 75 -0.98 -20.76 -5.10
N ASN A 76 0.01 -20.32 -5.87
CA ASN A 76 1.32 -20.97 -5.93
C ASN A 76 2.14 -20.58 -4.69
N PRO A 77 2.52 -21.54 -3.79
CA PRO A 77 3.17 -21.20 -2.52
C PRO A 77 4.55 -20.54 -2.68
N ALA A 78 5.32 -20.92 -3.70
CA ALA A 78 6.65 -20.35 -3.93
C ALA A 78 6.54 -18.88 -4.40
N THR A 79 5.56 -18.59 -5.26
CA THR A 79 5.27 -17.22 -5.69
C THR A 79 4.77 -16.38 -4.53
N GLN A 80 3.83 -16.91 -3.72
CA GLN A 80 3.29 -16.21 -2.55
C GLN A 80 4.41 -15.86 -1.55
N ALA A 81 5.28 -16.82 -1.23
CA ALA A 81 6.42 -16.57 -0.33
C ALA A 81 7.38 -15.50 -0.89
N SER A 82 7.58 -15.44 -2.21
CA SER A 82 8.36 -14.39 -2.85
C SER A 82 7.73 -13.00 -2.65
N LYS A 83 6.40 -12.89 -2.82
CA LYS A 83 5.66 -11.64 -2.60
C LYS A 83 5.73 -11.19 -1.13
N GLU A 84 5.52 -12.09 -0.18
CA GLU A 84 5.61 -11.80 1.25
C GLU A 84 7.00 -11.28 1.64
N ASN A 85 8.06 -11.94 1.16
CA ASN A 85 9.43 -11.49 1.39
C ASN A 85 9.70 -10.09 0.79
N ALA A 86 9.18 -9.81 -0.40
CA ALA A 86 9.35 -8.50 -1.03
C ALA A 86 8.59 -7.39 -0.29
N ILE A 87 7.43 -7.68 0.29
CA ILE A 87 6.68 -6.76 1.16
C ILE A 87 7.46 -6.47 2.44
N ILE A 88 8.02 -7.49 3.11
CA ILE A 88 8.88 -7.32 4.28
C ILE A 88 10.08 -6.43 3.94
N ASN A 89 10.75 -6.71 2.82
CA ASN A 89 11.89 -5.91 2.35
C ASN A 89 11.48 -4.46 2.04
N MET A 90 10.32 -4.25 1.41
CA MET A 90 9.78 -2.92 1.16
C MET A 90 9.59 -2.15 2.47
N PHE A 91 8.90 -2.71 3.45
CA PHE A 91 8.70 -2.03 4.74
C PHE A 91 10.02 -1.75 5.45
N THR A 92 10.99 -2.66 5.39
CA THR A 92 12.32 -2.46 5.96
C THR A 92 13.05 -1.28 5.30
N LEU A 93 13.01 -1.19 3.97
CA LEU A 93 13.59 -0.07 3.22
C LEU A 93 12.87 1.24 3.53
N LEU A 94 11.54 1.23 3.60
CA LEU A 94 10.74 2.41 3.94
C LEU A 94 11.05 2.89 5.36
N ALA A 95 11.12 1.99 6.35
CA ALA A 95 11.47 2.31 7.74
C ALA A 95 12.85 2.99 7.84
N SER A 96 13.82 2.55 7.04
CA SER A 96 15.17 3.12 7.04
C SER A 96 15.25 4.57 6.57
N THR A 97 14.21 5.08 5.89
CA THR A 97 14.17 6.46 5.39
C THR A 97 13.92 7.51 6.47
N GLY A 98 13.40 7.12 7.62
CA GLY A 98 12.96 8.05 8.68
C GLY A 98 11.71 8.87 8.32
N LYS A 99 11.10 8.66 7.15
CA LYS A 99 9.93 9.39 6.66
C LYS A 99 8.62 8.79 7.15
N LEU A 100 7.55 9.57 7.08
CA LEU A 100 6.20 9.05 7.33
C LEU A 100 5.83 8.05 6.24
N ILE A 101 5.24 6.92 6.62
CA ILE A 101 4.87 5.85 5.70
C ILE A 101 3.37 5.64 5.71
N LYS A 102 2.76 5.65 4.53
CA LYS A 102 1.35 5.38 4.33
C LYS A 102 1.14 4.29 3.28
N ILE A 103 0.29 3.32 3.60
CA ILE A 103 -0.34 2.48 2.57
C ILE A 103 -1.55 3.28 2.05
N THR A 104 -1.57 3.61 0.76
CA THR A 104 -2.50 4.61 0.23
C THR A 104 -3.71 4.03 -0.48
N GLU A 105 -3.60 2.80 -1.03
CA GLU A 105 -4.61 2.26 -1.94
C GLU A 105 -4.68 0.73 -1.86
N LEU A 106 -4.54 0.15 -0.66
CA LEU A 106 -4.49 -1.31 -0.49
C LEU A 106 -5.74 -1.98 -1.05
N ASP A 107 -5.55 -2.78 -2.09
CA ASP A 107 -6.52 -3.74 -2.59
C ASP A 107 -5.85 -5.08 -2.90
N MET A 108 -6.64 -6.14 -3.03
CA MET A 108 -6.11 -7.47 -3.25
C MET A 108 -6.94 -8.25 -4.27
N GLY A 109 -6.30 -8.66 -5.37
CA GLY A 109 -6.81 -9.70 -6.25
C GLY A 109 -6.34 -11.09 -5.83
N ILE A 110 -6.66 -12.09 -6.63
CA ILE A 110 -6.19 -13.47 -6.43
C ILE A 110 -5.81 -14.10 -7.76
N VAL A 111 -4.74 -14.90 -7.75
CA VAL A 111 -4.18 -15.58 -8.91
C VAL A 111 -4.05 -17.06 -8.59
N ASP A 112 -4.53 -17.92 -9.48
CA ASP A 112 -4.47 -19.37 -9.30
C ASP A 112 -3.04 -19.94 -9.46
N ALA A 113 -2.90 -21.25 -9.29
CA ALA A 113 -1.59 -21.92 -9.43
C ALA A 113 -1.06 -21.93 -10.86
N ALA A 114 -1.90 -21.70 -11.87
CA ALA A 114 -1.51 -21.59 -13.27
C ALA A 114 -1.09 -20.17 -13.67
N GLY A 115 -1.34 -19.18 -12.80
CA GLY A 115 -1.02 -17.78 -13.06
C GLY A 115 -2.19 -16.97 -13.61
N GLU A 116 -3.41 -17.53 -13.58
CA GLU A 116 -4.61 -16.87 -14.10
C GLU A 116 -5.35 -16.11 -12.98
N THR A 117 -5.86 -14.94 -13.32
CA THR A 117 -6.66 -14.14 -12.40
C THR A 117 -8.01 -14.80 -12.11
N ILE A 118 -8.37 -14.93 -10.84
CA ILE A 118 -9.65 -15.44 -10.39
C ILE A 118 -10.64 -14.28 -10.24
N LEU A 119 -11.83 -14.45 -10.83
CA LEU A 119 -12.94 -13.50 -10.70
C LEU A 119 -13.81 -13.85 -9.49
N THR A 120 -14.54 -12.87 -8.97
CA THR A 120 -15.39 -12.99 -7.78
C THR A 120 -16.34 -14.19 -7.85
N GLU A 121 -16.92 -14.48 -9.00
CA GLU A 121 -17.85 -15.59 -9.23
C GLU A 121 -17.20 -16.99 -9.09
N ASN A 122 -15.87 -17.07 -9.15
CA ASN A 122 -15.09 -18.31 -9.08
C ASN A 122 -14.34 -18.48 -7.74
N LEU A 123 -14.59 -17.59 -6.77
CA LEU A 123 -13.98 -17.70 -5.44
C LEU A 123 -14.49 -18.90 -4.67
N THR A 124 -13.55 -19.65 -4.09
CA THR A 124 -13.84 -20.66 -3.06
C THR A 124 -13.67 -20.10 -1.66
N ASP A 125 -14.21 -20.77 -0.65
CA ASP A 125 -14.02 -20.38 0.75
C ASP A 125 -12.55 -20.42 1.15
N GLU A 126 -11.77 -21.40 0.66
CA GLU A 126 -10.33 -21.50 0.88
C GLU A 126 -9.60 -20.27 0.31
N MET A 127 -9.93 -19.86 -0.92
CA MET A 127 -9.34 -18.68 -1.53
C MET A 127 -9.65 -17.40 -0.74
N GLN A 128 -10.88 -17.26 -0.25
CA GLN A 128 -11.26 -16.13 0.58
C GLN A 128 -10.52 -16.11 1.93
N GLN A 129 -10.30 -17.28 2.54
CA GLN A 129 -9.53 -17.39 3.78
C GLN A 129 -8.07 -17.02 3.53
N ASN A 130 -7.45 -17.53 2.48
CA ASN A 130 -6.07 -17.20 2.10
C ASN A 130 -5.88 -15.69 1.86
N MET A 131 -6.82 -15.05 1.18
CA MET A 131 -6.81 -13.58 1.02
C MET A 131 -6.95 -12.85 2.36
N SER A 132 -7.83 -13.35 3.25
CA SER A 132 -8.02 -12.81 4.59
C SER A 132 -6.74 -12.86 5.40
N ASP A 133 -6.06 -14.01 5.42
CA ASP A 133 -4.80 -14.20 6.13
C ASP A 133 -3.69 -13.30 5.56
N PHE A 134 -3.70 -13.08 4.25
CA PHE A 134 -2.71 -12.20 3.61
C PHE A 134 -2.96 -10.71 3.90
N TYR A 135 -4.21 -10.25 4.00
CA TYR A 135 -4.51 -8.91 4.51
C TYR A 135 -3.99 -8.72 5.94
N GLN A 136 -4.27 -9.71 6.81
CA GLN A 136 -3.77 -9.69 8.18
C GLN A 136 -2.24 -9.60 8.21
N PHE A 137 -1.54 -10.44 7.45
CA PHE A 137 -0.08 -10.44 7.32
C PHE A 137 0.45 -9.07 6.90
N ILE A 138 -0.07 -8.47 5.83
CA ILE A 138 0.39 -7.16 5.32
C ILE A 138 0.27 -6.09 6.41
N ILE A 139 -0.87 -6.01 7.06
CA ILE A 139 -1.16 -4.99 8.06
C ILE A 139 -0.31 -5.19 9.32
N GLU A 140 -0.19 -6.43 9.80
CA GLU A 140 0.69 -6.73 10.94
C GLU A 140 2.15 -6.38 10.64
N LYS A 141 2.66 -6.71 9.44
CA LYS A 141 4.02 -6.36 9.03
C LYS A 141 4.24 -4.85 8.89
N TYR A 142 3.25 -4.09 8.45
CA TYR A 142 3.31 -2.64 8.48
C TYR A 142 3.52 -2.11 9.91
N PHE A 143 2.74 -2.58 10.87
CA PHE A 143 2.85 -2.13 12.26
C PHE A 143 4.09 -2.68 12.97
N GLU A 144 4.56 -3.88 12.63
CA GLU A 144 5.74 -4.50 13.21
C GLU A 144 7.03 -3.81 12.75
N ILE A 145 7.15 -3.50 11.46
CA ILE A 145 8.41 -3.06 10.85
C ILE A 145 8.53 -1.54 10.83
N ILE A 146 7.45 -0.82 10.53
CA ILE A 146 7.47 0.64 10.48
C ILE A 146 7.46 1.21 11.91
N PRO A 147 8.47 2.01 12.31
CA PRO A 147 8.49 2.65 13.61
C PRO A 147 7.23 3.49 13.87
N VAL A 148 6.73 3.50 15.11
CA VAL A 148 5.49 4.22 15.49
C VAL A 148 5.48 5.67 15.01
N ALA A 149 6.61 6.36 15.15
CA ALA A 149 6.73 7.77 14.74
C ALA A 149 6.64 7.99 13.21
N GLN A 150 6.80 6.93 12.42
CA GLN A 150 6.69 6.96 10.97
C GLN A 150 5.34 6.44 10.45
N GLN A 151 4.52 5.81 11.29
CA GLN A 151 3.23 5.25 10.88
C GLN A 151 2.22 6.37 10.64
N TYR A 152 1.78 6.54 9.39
CA TYR A 152 0.84 7.59 9.02
C TYR A 152 -0.58 7.06 8.75
N GLY A 153 -0.71 5.82 8.28
CA GLY A 153 -2.01 5.18 8.11
C GLY A 153 -2.11 4.21 6.96
N ILE A 154 -3.27 3.56 6.88
CA ILE A 154 -3.64 2.61 5.84
C ILE A 154 -4.98 3.05 5.25
N THR A 155 -5.06 3.15 3.91
CA THR A 155 -6.30 3.40 3.17
C THR A 155 -6.57 2.19 2.28
N HIS A 156 -7.77 1.65 2.37
CA HIS A 156 -8.26 0.60 1.48
C HIS A 156 -8.80 1.22 0.19
N TRP A 157 -8.49 0.59 -0.97
CA TRP A 157 -8.95 1.04 -2.27
C TRP A 157 -10.19 0.24 -2.69
N SER A 158 -11.32 0.97 -2.87
CA SER A 158 -12.65 0.46 -3.17
C SER A 158 -13.29 -0.38 -2.04
N PRO A 159 -14.44 0.03 -1.51
CA PRO A 159 -15.12 -0.71 -0.45
C PRO A 159 -15.67 -2.07 -0.93
N THR A 160 -16.13 -2.15 -2.21
CA THR A 160 -16.75 -3.34 -2.79
C THR A 160 -15.87 -4.00 -3.83
N ASP A 161 -16.22 -5.24 -4.19
CA ASP A 161 -15.66 -5.93 -5.35
C ASP A 161 -15.84 -5.10 -6.62
N SER A 162 -14.97 -5.32 -7.60
CA SER A 162 -15.10 -4.68 -8.90
C SER A 162 -16.20 -5.36 -9.73
N PRO A 163 -17.20 -4.62 -10.24
CA PRO A 163 -18.21 -5.20 -11.11
C PRO A 163 -17.61 -5.76 -12.40
N SER A 164 -18.25 -6.78 -12.96
CA SER A 164 -17.84 -7.38 -14.24
C SER A 164 -17.97 -6.43 -15.44
N GLU A 165 -18.82 -5.41 -15.33
CA GLU A 165 -19.00 -4.36 -16.33
C GLU A 165 -17.95 -3.24 -16.21
N ASN A 166 -17.29 -3.13 -15.07
CA ASN A 166 -16.27 -2.12 -14.85
C ASN A 166 -15.03 -2.40 -15.71
N SER A 167 -14.70 -1.49 -16.61
CA SER A 167 -13.55 -1.62 -17.48
C SER A 167 -12.29 -0.91 -16.97
N PHE A 168 -12.40 -0.16 -15.87
CA PHE A 168 -11.29 0.71 -15.44
C PHE A 168 -10.33 0.04 -14.46
N TRP A 169 -10.84 -0.71 -13.47
CA TRP A 169 -10.00 -1.25 -12.43
C TRP A 169 -10.40 -2.68 -12.05
N ARG A 170 -9.47 -3.63 -12.19
CA ARG A 170 -9.59 -5.03 -11.74
C ARG A 170 -10.96 -5.66 -12.02
N LYS A 171 -11.44 -5.49 -13.25
CA LYS A 171 -12.73 -5.95 -13.73
C LYS A 171 -13.14 -7.32 -13.20
N GLY A 172 -14.25 -7.38 -12.47
CA GLY A 172 -14.82 -8.62 -11.92
C GLY A 172 -14.01 -9.28 -10.79
N GLN A 173 -12.93 -8.62 -10.31
CA GLN A 173 -12.08 -9.19 -9.27
C GLN A 173 -12.60 -8.91 -7.85
N PRO A 174 -12.27 -9.78 -6.87
CA PRO A 174 -12.78 -9.74 -5.50
C PRO A 174 -11.99 -8.77 -4.60
N ILE A 175 -11.81 -7.54 -5.02
CA ILE A 175 -10.92 -6.57 -4.37
C ILE A 175 -11.48 -5.90 -3.11
N GLY A 176 -12.81 -5.93 -2.92
CA GLY A 176 -13.48 -5.25 -1.82
C GLY A 176 -13.44 -6.03 -0.50
N LEU A 177 -13.61 -5.30 0.60
CA LEU A 177 -13.92 -5.89 1.91
C LEU A 177 -15.39 -6.31 2.02
N TRP A 178 -16.23 -5.76 1.15
CA TRP A 178 -17.64 -6.13 0.95
C TRP A 178 -17.87 -6.65 -0.47
N ASP A 179 -18.87 -7.49 -0.64
CA ASP A 179 -19.34 -7.88 -1.96
C ASP A 179 -20.15 -6.76 -2.65
N LEU A 180 -20.63 -6.99 -3.87
CA LEU A 180 -21.44 -6.02 -4.61
C LEU A 180 -22.83 -5.76 -4.00
N ASN A 181 -23.26 -6.57 -3.04
CA ASN A 181 -24.50 -6.40 -2.28
C ASN A 181 -24.24 -5.80 -0.89
N TYR A 182 -23.03 -5.33 -0.63
CA TYR A 182 -22.57 -4.78 0.66
C TYR A 182 -22.59 -5.77 1.81
N ASN A 183 -22.53 -7.07 1.55
CA ASN A 183 -22.27 -8.07 2.58
C ASN A 183 -20.77 -8.12 2.90
N ARG A 184 -20.43 -8.25 4.17
CA ARG A 184 -19.03 -8.41 4.59
C ARG A 184 -18.46 -9.73 4.08
N LYS A 185 -17.27 -9.68 3.51
CA LYS A 185 -16.52 -10.83 3.07
C LYS A 185 -15.55 -11.31 4.18
N PRO A 186 -15.06 -12.58 4.12
CA PRO A 186 -14.03 -13.07 5.04
C PRO A 186 -12.79 -12.16 5.13
N VAL A 187 -12.38 -11.54 4.01
CA VAL A 187 -11.24 -10.61 3.95
C VAL A 187 -11.41 -9.38 4.87
N TYR A 188 -12.64 -8.97 5.19
CA TYR A 188 -12.90 -7.94 6.18
C TYR A 188 -12.37 -8.32 7.57
N VAL A 189 -12.48 -9.61 7.93
CA VAL A 189 -12.00 -10.09 9.23
C VAL A 189 -10.47 -10.02 9.29
N GLY A 190 -9.77 -10.49 8.26
CA GLY A 190 -8.31 -10.41 8.20
C GLY A 190 -7.80 -8.97 8.26
N PHE A 191 -8.46 -8.06 7.54
CA PHE A 191 -8.14 -6.63 7.61
C PHE A 191 -8.31 -6.07 9.04
N LEU A 192 -9.42 -6.39 9.70
CA LEU A 192 -9.70 -5.96 11.07
C LEU A 192 -8.72 -6.54 12.10
N GLU A 193 -8.45 -7.86 12.02
CA GLU A 193 -7.51 -8.52 12.95
C GLU A 193 -6.08 -7.98 12.77
N GLY A 194 -5.66 -7.73 11.54
CA GLY A 194 -4.37 -7.07 11.28
C GLY A 194 -4.26 -5.70 11.96
N LEU A 195 -5.32 -4.89 11.93
CA LEU A 195 -5.36 -3.61 12.64
C LEU A 195 -5.33 -3.79 14.16
N ARG A 196 -6.11 -4.74 14.71
CA ARG A 196 -6.16 -5.00 16.15
C ARG A 196 -4.82 -5.48 16.68
N ASN A 197 -4.23 -6.47 16.04
CA ASN A 197 -2.97 -7.08 16.47
C ASN A 197 -1.80 -6.09 16.31
N GLY A 198 -1.76 -5.38 15.19
CA GLY A 198 -0.72 -4.40 14.91
C GLY A 198 -0.73 -3.21 15.86
N THR A 199 -1.90 -2.82 16.38
CA THR A 199 -2.02 -1.71 17.35
C THR A 199 -1.93 -2.14 18.81
N ALA A 200 -2.19 -3.42 19.14
CA ALA A 200 -2.14 -3.95 20.50
C ALA A 200 -0.71 -4.15 21.03
N SER A 201 0.27 -4.19 20.14
CA SER A 201 1.70 -4.40 20.49
C SER A 201 2.45 -3.13 20.92
N LYS A 202 1.70 -2.03 21.20
CA LYS A 202 2.26 -0.69 21.47
C LYS A 202 1.95 -0.19 22.89
#